data_56f88f78ba5f8dd6c82690e545732b34
#
_entry.id   56f88f78ba5f8dd6c82690e545732b34
#
_cell.length_a   1.000
_cell.length_b   1.000
_cell.length_c   1.000
_cell.angle_alpha   90.00
_cell.angle_beta   90.00
_cell.angle_gamma   90.00
#
_symmetry.space_group_name_H-M   'P 1'
#
loop_
_entity.id
_entity.type
_entity.pdbx_description
1 polymer ?
#
loop_
_entity_poly.entity_id
_entity_poly.type
_entity_poly.pdbx_seq_one_letter_code
_entity_poly.pdbx_strand_id
1 'polypeptide(L)'
;MPLFKPTGLLVDLDGTLIDRESRMSRPVARAVKAAAALVPVAIASGREPDDVAHFARLLGLTCPQIADNGARILDPMTGRTLHELPMPELDSRRIVDELETRGIKYYAVDGGRVARSRAEFTGWSVTVIAAHAVDRGACDRLLADLSSGSLHVVPSTDAGGSYWYANFTRAGVSKGYGARYFARVTGADLAGIVAVGDSHNDLPMFAEVGMPVAMGHARPEVKSAAAEVVGSLDQDGLAEAIERFILTPLS
;
A
#
# COMPACT_ATOMS: atom_id res chain seq x y z
N MET A 1 11.56 -2.39 29.52
CA MET A 1 11.38 -1.80 28.18
C MET A 1 10.33 -0.71 28.30
N PRO A 2 10.43 0.44 27.62
CA PRO A 2 9.32 1.37 27.61
C PRO A 2 8.12 0.67 26.96
N LEU A 3 6.93 0.89 27.54
CA LEU A 3 5.66 0.38 27.02
C LEU A 3 5.43 0.94 25.61
N PHE A 4 5.08 0.06 24.66
CA PHE A 4 4.72 0.51 23.31
C PHE A 4 3.47 1.42 23.39
N LYS A 5 3.62 2.65 22.91
CA LYS A 5 2.53 3.63 22.87
C LYS A 5 2.14 3.88 21.41
N PRO A 6 0.97 3.45 20.97
CA PRO A 6 0.54 3.68 19.61
C PRO A 6 0.33 5.17 19.32
N THR A 7 0.88 5.65 18.20
CA THR A 7 0.76 7.04 17.74
C THR A 7 0.10 7.15 16.38
N GLY A 8 -0.11 6.02 15.67
CA GLY A 8 -0.77 5.96 14.37
C GLY A 8 -0.96 4.54 13.90
N LEU A 9 -1.81 4.38 12.89
CA LEU A 9 -2.08 3.09 12.24
C LEU A 9 -2.01 3.24 10.73
N LEU A 10 -1.21 2.40 10.09
CA LEU A 10 -1.16 2.25 8.64
C LEU A 10 -1.67 0.85 8.27
N VAL A 11 -2.60 0.79 7.32
CA VAL A 11 -3.26 -0.46 6.92
C VAL A 11 -3.12 -0.64 5.42
N ASP A 12 -2.59 -1.77 5.00
CA ASP A 12 -2.70 -2.17 3.60
C ASP A 12 -4.16 -2.48 3.23
N LEU A 13 -4.48 -2.39 1.95
CA LEU A 13 -5.84 -2.56 1.46
C LEU A 13 -6.14 -4.01 1.08
N ASP A 14 -5.45 -4.53 0.06
CA ASP A 14 -5.74 -5.83 -0.57
C ASP A 14 -5.15 -7.00 0.22
N GLY A 15 -5.99 -7.88 0.74
CA GLY A 15 -5.53 -8.98 1.58
C GLY A 15 -5.33 -8.59 3.06
N THR A 16 -5.56 -7.33 3.41
CA THR A 16 -5.44 -6.83 4.78
C THR A 16 -6.76 -6.22 5.25
N LEU A 17 -7.23 -5.15 4.60
CA LEU A 17 -8.50 -4.49 4.92
C LEU A 17 -9.68 -5.14 4.18
N ILE A 18 -9.47 -5.57 2.94
CA ILE A 18 -10.50 -6.13 2.06
C ILE A 18 -10.09 -7.46 1.43
N ASP A 19 -11.11 -8.26 1.07
CA ASP A 19 -10.94 -9.50 0.32
C ASP A 19 -10.87 -9.27 -1.21
N ARG A 20 -10.78 -10.37 -1.98
CA ARG A 20 -10.73 -10.35 -3.46
C ARG A 20 -11.95 -9.72 -4.11
N GLU A 21 -13.10 -9.80 -3.46
CA GLU A 21 -14.35 -9.20 -3.90
C GLU A 21 -14.53 -7.76 -3.40
N SER A 22 -13.45 -7.16 -2.88
CA SER A 22 -13.42 -5.81 -2.29
C SER A 22 -14.40 -5.63 -1.13
N ARG A 23 -14.65 -6.69 -0.35
CA ARG A 23 -15.51 -6.67 0.82
C ARG A 23 -14.67 -6.55 2.09
N MET A 24 -15.13 -5.74 3.00
CA MET A 24 -14.56 -5.58 4.34
C MET A 24 -15.51 -6.24 5.36
N SER A 25 -14.96 -7.02 6.28
CA SER A 25 -15.75 -7.64 7.35
C SER A 25 -16.26 -6.59 8.35
N ARG A 26 -17.37 -6.90 9.02
CA ARG A 26 -17.92 -6.00 10.06
C ARG A 26 -16.99 -5.84 11.27
N PRO A 27 -16.33 -6.89 11.80
CA PRO A 27 -15.33 -6.73 12.86
C PRO A 27 -14.21 -5.79 12.48
N VAL A 28 -13.60 -5.98 11.30
CA VAL A 28 -12.53 -5.12 10.77
C VAL A 28 -12.99 -3.65 10.66
N ALA A 29 -14.16 -3.41 10.05
CA ALA A 29 -14.68 -2.04 9.92
C ALA A 29 -14.89 -1.36 11.29
N ARG A 30 -15.36 -2.10 12.30
CA ARG A 30 -15.55 -1.57 13.67
C ARG A 30 -14.21 -1.28 14.34
N ALA A 31 -13.25 -2.18 14.22
CA ALA A 31 -11.93 -2.00 14.82
C ALA A 31 -11.19 -0.78 14.23
N VAL A 32 -11.19 -0.62 12.90
CA VAL A 32 -10.57 0.54 12.24
C VAL A 32 -11.22 1.85 12.67
N LYS A 33 -12.57 1.91 12.75
CA LYS A 33 -13.27 3.09 13.24
C LYS A 33 -12.97 3.40 14.71
N ALA A 34 -12.83 2.38 15.55
CA ALA A 34 -12.45 2.55 16.95
C ALA A 34 -10.99 3.08 17.05
N ALA A 35 -10.07 2.54 16.26
CA ALA A 35 -8.70 3.04 16.20
C ALA A 35 -8.62 4.50 15.75
N ALA A 36 -9.43 4.89 14.74
CA ALA A 36 -9.45 6.25 14.22
C ALA A 36 -9.96 7.30 15.24
N ALA A 37 -10.64 6.86 16.28
CA ALA A 37 -11.02 7.74 17.41
C ALA A 37 -9.87 8.00 18.40
N LEU A 38 -8.79 7.21 18.34
CA LEU A 38 -7.67 7.27 19.29
C LEU A 38 -6.37 7.77 18.64
N VAL A 39 -6.11 7.37 17.40
CA VAL A 39 -4.87 7.69 16.67
C VAL A 39 -5.19 8.02 15.21
N PRO A 40 -4.32 8.79 14.52
CA PRO A 40 -4.39 8.93 13.06
C PRO A 40 -4.35 7.57 12.36
N VAL A 41 -5.22 7.36 11.37
CA VAL A 41 -5.30 6.12 10.58
C VAL A 41 -5.23 6.43 9.10
N ALA A 42 -4.37 5.73 8.36
CA ALA A 42 -4.35 5.80 6.91
C ALA A 42 -4.28 4.41 6.27
N ILE A 43 -4.93 4.30 5.12
CA ILE A 43 -4.74 3.21 4.16
C ILE A 43 -3.46 3.50 3.38
N ALA A 44 -2.62 2.47 3.18
CA ALA A 44 -1.40 2.53 2.37
C ALA A 44 -1.46 1.44 1.29
N SER A 45 -1.80 1.82 0.06
CA SER A 45 -2.12 0.86 -1.01
C SER A 45 -1.35 1.13 -2.30
N GLY A 46 -1.20 0.07 -3.11
CA GLY A 46 -0.79 0.18 -4.51
C GLY A 46 -1.92 0.60 -5.44
N ARG A 47 -3.18 0.60 -4.96
CA ARG A 47 -4.34 1.01 -5.74
C ARG A 47 -4.33 2.50 -6.04
N GLU A 48 -5.11 2.85 -7.07
CA GLU A 48 -5.39 4.21 -7.50
C GLU A 48 -6.08 5.07 -6.42
N PRO A 49 -5.98 6.39 -6.51
CA PRO A 49 -6.47 7.31 -5.48
C PRO A 49 -7.98 7.22 -5.23
N ASP A 50 -8.81 6.96 -6.24
CA ASP A 50 -10.26 6.89 -6.08
C ASP A 50 -10.70 5.70 -5.24
N ASP A 51 -10.06 4.53 -5.43
CA ASP A 51 -10.30 3.34 -4.62
C ASP A 51 -9.91 3.59 -3.15
N VAL A 52 -8.71 4.14 -2.92
CA VAL A 52 -8.23 4.45 -1.57
C VAL A 52 -9.16 5.46 -0.87
N ALA A 53 -9.56 6.52 -1.57
CA ALA A 53 -10.49 7.51 -1.05
C ALA A 53 -11.87 6.90 -0.74
N HIS A 54 -12.35 5.97 -1.58
CA HIS A 54 -13.62 5.27 -1.36
C HIS A 54 -13.62 4.53 -0.01
N PHE A 55 -12.64 3.67 0.23
CA PHE A 55 -12.58 2.90 1.48
C PHE A 55 -12.31 3.78 2.70
N ALA A 56 -11.48 4.81 2.55
CA ALA A 56 -11.25 5.78 3.63
C ALA A 56 -12.56 6.49 4.03
N ARG A 57 -13.38 6.93 3.08
CA ARG A 57 -14.70 7.53 3.34
C ARG A 57 -15.67 6.56 4.00
N LEU A 58 -15.73 5.29 3.56
CA LEU A 58 -16.57 4.25 4.19
C LEU A 58 -16.22 4.06 5.68
N LEU A 59 -14.94 4.21 6.01
CA LEU A 59 -14.43 4.10 7.37
C LEU A 59 -14.48 5.41 8.17
N GLY A 60 -14.78 6.54 7.52
CA GLY A 60 -14.77 7.86 8.15
C GLY A 60 -13.35 8.37 8.46
N LEU A 61 -12.34 7.91 7.72
CA LEU A 61 -10.97 8.37 7.90
C LEU A 61 -10.79 9.76 7.31
N THR A 62 -10.18 10.66 8.05
CA THR A 62 -9.99 12.06 7.67
C THR A 62 -8.53 12.45 7.46
N CYS A 63 -7.60 11.62 7.92
CA CYS A 63 -6.16 11.84 7.70
C CYS A 63 -5.78 11.65 6.22
N PRO A 64 -4.66 12.24 5.77
CA PRO A 64 -4.13 11.94 4.43
C PRO A 64 -3.92 10.44 4.21
N GLN A 65 -4.35 9.95 3.05
CA GLN A 65 -4.25 8.55 2.66
C GLN A 65 -3.13 8.35 1.64
N ILE A 66 -2.62 7.12 1.54
CA ILE A 66 -1.45 6.75 0.72
C ILE A 66 -1.91 5.84 -0.41
N ALA A 67 -1.83 6.31 -1.65
CA ALA A 67 -2.15 5.58 -2.88
C ALA A 67 -0.89 5.39 -3.75
N ASP A 68 -1.02 4.65 -4.84
CA ASP A 68 0.03 4.44 -5.85
C ASP A 68 1.37 3.97 -5.23
N ASN A 69 1.32 3.05 -4.25
CA ASN A 69 2.49 2.58 -3.49
C ASN A 69 3.29 3.71 -2.83
N GLY A 70 2.65 4.79 -2.39
CA GLY A 70 3.28 5.93 -1.74
C GLY A 70 3.64 7.07 -2.67
N ALA A 71 3.45 6.92 -3.98
CA ALA A 71 3.71 7.97 -4.95
C ALA A 71 2.66 9.08 -4.94
N ARG A 72 1.51 8.84 -4.33
CA ARG A 72 0.44 9.82 -4.18
C ARG A 72 -0.12 9.84 -2.76
N ILE A 73 -0.27 11.04 -2.24
CA ILE A 73 -0.96 11.30 -0.97
C ILE A 73 -2.19 12.15 -1.26
N LEU A 74 -3.32 11.76 -0.72
CA LEU A 74 -4.60 12.42 -1.00
C LEU A 74 -5.40 12.73 0.27
N ASP A 75 -6.22 13.75 0.18
CA ASP A 75 -7.28 14.03 1.14
C ASP A 75 -8.48 13.13 0.80
N PRO A 76 -8.88 12.20 1.67
CA PRO A 76 -9.93 11.25 1.35
C PRO A 76 -11.31 11.90 1.24
N MET A 77 -11.54 13.04 1.90
CA MET A 77 -12.83 13.71 1.93
C MET A 77 -13.11 14.46 0.63
N THR A 78 -12.09 15.11 0.08
CA THR A 78 -12.19 15.91 -1.14
C THR A 78 -11.68 15.18 -2.39
N GLY A 79 -10.95 14.09 -2.24
CA GLY A 79 -10.23 13.40 -3.32
C GLY A 79 -9.03 14.18 -3.86
N ARG A 80 -8.72 15.35 -3.27
CA ARG A 80 -7.61 16.20 -3.74
C ARG A 80 -6.27 15.56 -3.45
N THR A 81 -5.41 15.51 -4.46
CA THR A 81 -3.99 15.18 -4.30
C THR A 81 -3.30 16.25 -3.47
N LEU A 82 -2.72 15.87 -2.34
CA LEU A 82 -1.92 16.70 -1.45
C LEU A 82 -0.44 16.70 -1.81
N HIS A 83 0.03 15.57 -2.33
CA HIS A 83 1.42 15.38 -2.75
C HIS A 83 1.50 14.24 -3.76
N GLU A 84 2.35 14.40 -4.77
CA GLU A 84 2.62 13.35 -5.75
C GLU A 84 4.08 13.38 -6.22
N LEU A 85 4.58 12.21 -6.56
CA LEU A 85 5.93 12.00 -7.06
C LEU A 85 5.89 11.10 -8.31
N PRO A 86 5.64 11.65 -9.48
CA PRO A 86 5.65 10.88 -10.71
C PRO A 86 7.06 10.39 -11.03
N MET A 87 7.16 9.23 -11.68
CA MET A 87 8.42 8.73 -12.21
C MET A 87 8.86 9.59 -13.41
N PRO A 88 10.17 9.53 -13.79
CA PRO A 88 10.63 10.21 -14.99
C PRO A 88 9.83 9.76 -16.23
N GLU A 89 9.41 10.71 -17.06
CA GLU A 89 8.59 10.43 -18.26
C GLU A 89 9.27 9.42 -19.21
N LEU A 90 10.58 9.51 -19.38
CA LEU A 90 11.31 8.58 -20.24
C LEU A 90 11.21 7.13 -19.73
N ASP A 91 11.27 6.92 -18.41
CA ASP A 91 11.12 5.60 -17.82
C ASP A 91 9.70 5.07 -17.98
N SER A 92 8.67 5.88 -17.69
CA SER A 92 7.28 5.45 -17.85
C SER A 92 6.94 5.10 -19.30
N ARG A 93 7.43 5.90 -20.28
CA ARG A 93 7.27 5.58 -21.69
C ARG A 93 7.95 4.28 -22.07
N ARG A 94 9.22 4.10 -21.67
CA ARG A 94 10.01 2.88 -21.94
C ARG A 94 9.30 1.64 -21.36
N ILE A 95 8.83 1.71 -20.13
CA ILE A 95 8.14 0.58 -19.48
C ILE A 95 6.86 0.24 -20.24
N VAL A 96 6.02 1.23 -20.55
CA VAL A 96 4.76 1.03 -21.25
C VAL A 96 5.00 0.45 -22.66
N ASP A 97 5.96 0.98 -23.42
CA ASP A 97 6.29 0.49 -24.74
C ASP A 97 6.75 -0.97 -24.71
N GLU A 98 7.55 -1.34 -23.73
CA GLU A 98 8.04 -2.72 -23.58
C GLU A 98 6.91 -3.67 -23.15
N LEU A 99 6.04 -3.26 -22.22
CA LEU A 99 4.90 -4.06 -21.80
C LEU A 99 3.93 -4.32 -22.96
N GLU A 100 3.63 -3.31 -23.77
CA GLU A 100 2.77 -3.47 -24.95
C GLU A 100 3.43 -4.34 -26.02
N THR A 101 4.72 -4.17 -26.28
CA THR A 101 5.47 -5.01 -27.20
C THR A 101 5.44 -6.49 -26.81
N ARG A 102 5.51 -6.78 -25.51
CA ARG A 102 5.41 -8.14 -24.96
C ARG A 102 3.98 -8.64 -24.79
N GLY A 103 2.96 -7.82 -25.05
CA GLY A 103 1.56 -8.16 -24.81
C GLY A 103 1.21 -8.37 -23.34
N ILE A 104 1.94 -7.72 -22.43
CA ILE A 104 1.73 -7.83 -20.98
C ILE A 104 0.69 -6.82 -20.53
N LYS A 105 -0.35 -7.30 -19.86
CA LYS A 105 -1.37 -6.43 -19.27
C LYS A 105 -0.78 -5.62 -18.12
N TYR A 106 -1.17 -4.37 -18.03
CA TYR A 106 -0.77 -3.47 -16.97
C TYR A 106 -1.90 -2.48 -16.66
N TYR A 107 -1.77 -1.80 -15.54
CA TYR A 107 -2.37 -0.49 -15.34
C TYR A 107 -1.30 0.51 -14.91
N ALA A 108 -1.53 1.77 -15.21
CA ALA A 108 -0.72 2.89 -14.75
C ALA A 108 -1.63 4.00 -14.25
N VAL A 109 -1.12 4.86 -13.37
CA VAL A 109 -1.84 6.05 -12.94
C VAL A 109 -1.15 7.28 -13.52
N ASP A 110 -1.78 7.93 -14.50
CA ASP A 110 -1.32 9.15 -15.17
C ASP A 110 -2.17 10.35 -14.73
N GLY A 111 -1.56 11.30 -14.03
CA GLY A 111 -2.27 12.47 -13.51
C GLY A 111 -3.47 12.13 -12.62
N GLY A 112 -3.42 11.00 -11.91
CA GLY A 112 -4.51 10.51 -11.04
C GLY A 112 -5.58 9.68 -11.76
N ARG A 113 -5.43 9.40 -13.06
CA ARG A 113 -6.35 8.56 -13.85
C ARG A 113 -5.69 7.25 -14.23
N VAL A 114 -6.46 6.17 -14.21
CA VAL A 114 -5.99 4.87 -14.65
C VAL A 114 -5.90 4.82 -16.16
N ALA A 115 -4.74 4.38 -16.66
CA ALA A 115 -4.50 4.01 -18.04
C ALA A 115 -4.13 2.53 -18.13
N ARG A 116 -4.71 1.81 -19.09
CA ARG A 116 -4.48 0.36 -19.35
C ARG A 116 -3.94 0.10 -20.75
N SER A 117 -3.78 1.14 -21.53
CA SER A 117 -3.16 1.13 -22.86
C SER A 117 -2.43 2.43 -23.10
N ARG A 118 -1.42 2.41 -24.00
CA ARG A 118 -0.66 3.60 -24.36
C ARG A 118 -1.54 4.77 -24.85
N ALA A 119 -2.64 4.47 -25.50
CA ALA A 119 -3.55 5.48 -26.05
C ALA A 119 -4.29 6.29 -24.97
N GLU A 120 -4.35 5.78 -23.74
CA GLU A 120 -5.08 6.43 -22.63
C GLU A 120 -4.22 7.43 -21.85
N PHE A 121 -2.90 7.46 -22.10
CA PHE A 121 -2.03 8.44 -21.43
C PHE A 121 -2.23 9.83 -22.02
N THR A 122 -2.40 10.81 -21.13
CA THR A 122 -2.67 12.21 -21.53
C THR A 122 -1.55 13.17 -21.17
N GLY A 123 -0.86 12.94 -20.07
CA GLY A 123 0.14 13.87 -19.52
C GLY A 123 1.49 13.24 -19.19
N TRP A 124 1.57 11.91 -19.14
CA TRP A 124 2.76 11.16 -18.74
C TRP A 124 3.29 11.57 -17.34
N SER A 125 2.41 12.07 -16.48
CA SER A 125 2.69 12.29 -15.06
C SER A 125 2.37 11.00 -14.29
N VAL A 126 3.16 9.95 -14.55
CA VAL A 126 2.87 8.59 -14.10
C VAL A 126 3.44 8.34 -12.71
N THR A 127 2.57 8.05 -11.75
CA THR A 127 2.94 7.79 -10.36
C THR A 127 3.27 6.32 -10.10
N VAL A 128 2.54 5.40 -10.75
CA VAL A 128 2.76 3.95 -10.64
C VAL A 128 2.45 3.26 -11.97
N ILE A 129 3.20 2.21 -12.29
CA ILE A 129 2.87 1.20 -13.29
C ILE A 129 2.87 -0.14 -12.58
N ALA A 130 1.79 -0.92 -12.71
CA ALA A 130 1.67 -2.27 -12.19
C ALA A 130 1.42 -3.25 -13.33
N ALA A 131 2.44 -4.04 -13.67
CA ALA A 131 2.41 -5.01 -14.75
C ALA A 131 2.02 -6.40 -14.23
N HIS A 132 1.11 -7.05 -14.92
CA HIS A 132 0.63 -8.40 -14.59
C HIS A 132 1.71 -9.45 -14.84
N ALA A 133 1.90 -10.37 -13.91
CA ALA A 133 2.78 -11.52 -14.06
C ALA A 133 2.04 -12.81 -13.69
N VAL A 134 2.24 -13.86 -14.48
CA VAL A 134 1.56 -15.14 -14.28
C VAL A 134 2.06 -15.90 -13.04
N ASP A 135 3.32 -15.65 -12.63
CA ASP A 135 3.95 -16.23 -11.45
C ASP A 135 5.07 -15.32 -10.91
N ARG A 136 5.66 -15.71 -9.79
CA ARG A 136 6.76 -14.96 -9.16
C ARG A 136 7.98 -14.83 -10.07
N GLY A 137 8.35 -15.87 -10.79
CA GLY A 137 9.52 -15.83 -11.67
C GLY A 137 9.33 -14.87 -12.84
N ALA A 138 8.11 -14.82 -13.42
CA ALA A 138 7.78 -13.83 -14.44
C ALA A 138 7.81 -12.41 -13.89
N CYS A 139 7.31 -12.20 -12.67
CA CYS A 139 7.39 -10.91 -11.98
C CYS A 139 8.84 -10.47 -11.77
N ASP A 140 9.69 -11.34 -11.22
CA ASP A 140 11.10 -11.04 -10.97
C ASP A 140 11.87 -10.69 -12.26
N ARG A 141 11.57 -11.39 -13.37
CA ARG A 141 12.15 -11.06 -14.70
C ARG A 141 11.71 -9.67 -15.16
N LEU A 142 10.42 -9.33 -15.04
CA LEU A 142 9.94 -7.99 -15.41
C LEU A 142 10.60 -6.89 -14.59
N LEU A 143 10.73 -7.11 -13.28
CA LEU A 143 11.39 -6.15 -12.39
C LEU A 143 12.88 -6.00 -12.79
N ALA A 144 13.58 -7.10 -13.08
CA ALA A 144 14.99 -7.06 -13.48
C ALA A 144 15.19 -6.36 -14.85
N ASP A 145 14.35 -6.73 -15.85
CA ASP A 145 14.47 -6.21 -17.22
C ASP A 145 14.14 -4.72 -17.31
N LEU A 146 13.17 -4.26 -16.53
CA LEU A 146 12.62 -2.91 -16.63
C LEU A 146 13.11 -1.95 -15.54
N SER A 147 13.92 -2.42 -14.60
CA SER A 147 14.52 -1.58 -13.56
C SER A 147 15.47 -0.53 -14.14
N SER A 148 15.66 0.56 -13.42
CA SER A 148 16.69 1.57 -13.64
C SER A 148 17.02 2.26 -12.31
N GLY A 149 18.11 3.01 -12.24
CA GLY A 149 18.49 3.74 -11.03
C GLY A 149 17.52 4.86 -10.63
N SER A 150 16.62 5.24 -11.54
CA SER A 150 15.56 6.24 -11.31
C SER A 150 14.24 5.64 -10.82
N LEU A 151 14.15 4.31 -10.69
CA LEU A 151 12.94 3.59 -10.29
C LEU A 151 13.14 2.85 -8.96
N HIS A 152 12.07 2.78 -8.20
CA HIS A 152 11.85 1.79 -7.16
C HIS A 152 10.96 0.70 -7.72
N VAL A 153 11.38 -0.56 -7.57
CA VAL A 153 10.67 -1.72 -8.12
C VAL A 153 10.36 -2.72 -7.01
N VAL A 154 9.14 -3.24 -7.00
CA VAL A 154 8.72 -4.17 -5.95
C VAL A 154 7.62 -5.11 -6.47
N PRO A 155 7.69 -6.43 -6.15
CA PRO A 155 6.60 -7.34 -6.42
C PRO A 155 5.44 -7.10 -5.43
N SER A 156 4.22 -7.40 -5.85
CA SER A 156 3.07 -7.56 -4.97
C SER A 156 2.15 -8.67 -5.48
N THR A 157 1.19 -9.06 -4.65
CA THR A 157 0.15 -10.03 -5.03
C THR A 157 -1.23 -9.42 -4.89
N ASP A 158 -2.22 -10.00 -5.57
CA ASP A 158 -3.63 -9.75 -5.28
C ASP A 158 -3.99 -10.29 -3.87
N ALA A 159 -5.13 -9.89 -3.34
CA ALA A 159 -5.65 -10.28 -2.02
C ALA A 159 -5.73 -11.81 -1.78
N GLY A 160 -5.53 -12.62 -2.77
CA GLY A 160 -5.53 -14.07 -2.67
C GLY A 160 -4.23 -14.72 -3.06
N GLY A 161 -3.19 -13.97 -3.38
CA GLY A 161 -1.88 -14.49 -3.75
C GLY A 161 -1.83 -15.26 -5.07
N SER A 162 -2.88 -15.15 -5.93
CA SER A 162 -2.97 -15.87 -7.19
C SER A 162 -2.29 -15.18 -8.35
N TYR A 163 -2.26 -13.88 -8.34
CA TYR A 163 -1.63 -13.05 -9.37
C TYR A 163 -0.50 -12.23 -8.78
N TRP A 164 0.54 -12.07 -9.56
CA TRP A 164 1.67 -11.22 -9.22
C TRP A 164 1.64 -9.93 -10.04
N TYR A 165 2.15 -8.86 -9.43
CA TYR A 165 2.34 -7.57 -10.07
C TYR A 165 3.78 -7.12 -9.91
N ALA A 166 4.40 -6.73 -11.02
CA ALA A 166 5.64 -5.99 -11.02
C ALA A 166 5.31 -4.50 -10.93
N ASN A 167 5.60 -3.88 -9.80
CA ASN A 167 5.27 -2.47 -9.55
C ASN A 167 6.51 -1.60 -9.77
N PHE A 168 6.31 -0.48 -10.44
CA PHE A 168 7.31 0.53 -10.74
C PHE A 168 6.82 1.89 -10.22
N THR A 169 7.63 2.55 -9.43
CA THR A 169 7.45 3.91 -8.95
C THR A 169 8.76 4.68 -9.08
N ARG A 170 8.78 5.96 -8.82
CA ARG A 170 9.99 6.77 -8.77
C ARG A 170 10.96 6.24 -7.70
N ALA A 171 12.27 6.32 -7.94
CA ALA A 171 13.30 5.95 -6.96
C ALA A 171 13.08 6.66 -5.61
N GLY A 172 13.19 5.90 -4.52
CA GLY A 172 12.95 6.38 -3.16
C GLY A 172 11.46 6.48 -2.77
N VAL A 173 10.54 6.16 -3.69
CA VAL A 173 9.09 6.18 -3.46
C VAL A 173 8.56 4.76 -3.27
N SER A 174 7.94 4.51 -2.12
CA SER A 174 7.36 3.24 -1.71
C SER A 174 6.30 3.49 -0.63
N LYS A 175 5.61 2.47 -0.16
CA LYS A 175 4.74 2.61 1.04
C LYS A 175 5.52 3.13 2.26
N GLY A 176 6.83 2.87 2.36
CA GLY A 176 7.70 3.44 3.39
C GLY A 176 7.85 4.95 3.27
N TYR A 177 8.00 5.49 2.05
CA TYR A 177 7.92 6.93 1.84
C TYR A 177 6.58 7.50 2.31
N GLY A 178 5.47 6.82 1.98
CA GLY A 178 4.14 7.18 2.44
C GLY A 178 4.03 7.20 3.96
N ALA A 179 4.61 6.21 4.65
CA ALA A 179 4.63 6.15 6.11
C ALA A 179 5.37 7.35 6.73
N ARG A 180 6.54 7.71 6.20
CA ARG A 180 7.27 8.92 6.66
C ARG A 180 6.48 10.20 6.40
N TYR A 181 5.81 10.30 5.24
CA TYR A 181 4.95 11.44 4.94
C TYR A 181 3.79 11.54 5.93
N PHE A 182 3.09 10.43 6.17
CA PHE A 182 2.00 10.34 7.13
C PHE A 182 2.44 10.77 8.54
N ALA A 183 3.53 10.22 9.04
CA ALA A 183 4.09 10.57 10.34
C ALA A 183 4.34 12.09 10.46
N ARG A 184 4.96 12.68 9.43
CA ARG A 184 5.27 14.12 9.40
C ARG A 184 4.02 14.99 9.45
N VAL A 185 2.96 14.65 8.70
CA VAL A 185 1.77 15.53 8.59
C VAL A 185 0.78 15.33 9.73
N THR A 186 0.79 14.17 10.39
CA THR A 186 -0.08 13.88 11.53
C THR A 186 0.60 14.16 12.87
N GLY A 187 1.91 14.31 12.89
CA GLY A 187 2.71 14.41 14.13
C GLY A 187 2.91 13.05 14.83
N ALA A 188 2.58 11.94 14.18
CA ALA A 188 2.79 10.60 14.72
C ALA A 188 4.30 10.29 14.79
N ASP A 189 4.72 9.62 15.88
CA ASP A 189 6.08 9.07 15.98
C ASP A 189 6.14 7.74 15.21
N LEU A 190 7.06 7.59 14.26
CA LEU A 190 7.26 6.35 13.52
C LEU A 190 7.48 5.15 14.44
N ALA A 191 8.19 5.32 15.56
CA ALA A 191 8.40 4.27 16.54
C ALA A 191 7.11 3.80 17.25
N GLY A 192 6.05 4.62 17.24
CA GLY A 192 4.73 4.30 17.77
C GLY A 192 3.69 3.95 16.71
N ILE A 193 4.04 3.92 15.41
CA ILE A 193 3.10 3.52 14.38
C ILE A 193 3.00 1.99 14.32
N VAL A 194 1.76 1.50 14.27
CA VAL A 194 1.42 0.13 13.89
C VAL A 194 1.18 0.10 12.39
N ALA A 195 1.84 -0.81 11.66
CA ALA A 195 1.59 -1.02 10.24
C ALA A 195 1.19 -2.49 10.00
N VAL A 196 0.05 -2.70 9.32
CA VAL A 196 -0.46 -4.04 9.03
C VAL A 196 -0.49 -4.26 7.53
N GLY A 197 0.03 -5.42 7.07
CA GLY A 197 0.10 -5.78 5.65
C GLY A 197 0.35 -7.26 5.42
N ASP A 198 0.30 -7.69 4.16
CA ASP A 198 0.42 -9.11 3.77
C ASP A 198 1.40 -9.36 2.61
N SER A 199 1.84 -8.32 1.90
CA SER A 199 2.55 -8.45 0.63
C SER A 199 3.93 -7.77 0.65
N HIS A 200 4.74 -8.05 -0.39
CA HIS A 200 6.11 -7.55 -0.45
C HIS A 200 6.20 -6.02 -0.56
N ASN A 201 5.19 -5.35 -1.12
CA ASN A 201 5.15 -3.88 -1.17
C ASN A 201 4.89 -3.23 0.20
N ASP A 202 4.58 -4.03 1.25
CA ASP A 202 4.50 -3.57 2.63
C ASP A 202 5.86 -3.55 3.35
N LEU A 203 6.83 -4.33 2.87
CA LEU A 203 8.15 -4.42 3.49
C LEU A 203 8.84 -3.06 3.68
N PRO A 204 8.80 -2.13 2.70
CA PRO A 204 9.33 -0.79 2.92
C PRO A 204 8.60 0.00 4.02
N MET A 205 7.29 -0.23 4.21
CA MET A 205 6.51 0.38 5.29
C MET A 205 6.87 -0.24 6.64
N PHE A 206 7.03 -1.55 6.69
CA PHE A 206 7.45 -2.28 7.90
C PHE A 206 8.82 -1.82 8.41
N ALA A 207 9.74 -1.51 7.50
CA ALA A 207 11.08 -1.02 7.85
C ALA A 207 11.09 0.38 8.49
N GLU A 208 10.02 1.16 8.37
CA GLU A 208 9.94 2.54 8.86
C GLU A 208 9.26 2.65 10.24
N VAL A 209 8.47 1.64 10.64
CA VAL A 209 7.58 1.74 11.79
C VAL A 209 8.06 0.89 12.98
N GLY A 210 7.64 1.26 14.19
CA GLY A 210 8.03 0.51 15.40
C GLY A 210 7.25 -0.77 15.63
N MET A 211 6.04 -0.94 15.04
CA MET A 211 5.22 -2.13 15.18
C MET A 211 4.72 -2.64 13.81
N PRO A 212 5.58 -3.30 13.02
CA PRO A 212 5.16 -3.99 11.81
C PRO A 212 4.43 -5.30 12.16
N VAL A 213 3.26 -5.52 11.58
CA VAL A 213 2.39 -6.67 11.82
C VAL A 213 2.03 -7.33 10.49
N ALA A 214 2.33 -8.61 10.34
CA ALA A 214 1.97 -9.38 9.16
C ALA A 214 0.65 -10.13 9.35
N MET A 215 -0.15 -10.18 8.28
CA MET A 215 -1.33 -11.04 8.23
C MET A 215 -0.95 -12.53 8.21
N GLY A 216 -1.78 -13.39 8.80
CA GLY A 216 -1.50 -14.81 8.96
C GLY A 216 -1.34 -15.61 7.67
N HIS A 217 -1.93 -15.15 6.57
CA HIS A 217 -1.78 -15.72 5.23
C HIS A 217 -0.62 -15.11 4.44
N ALA A 218 0.05 -14.07 4.96
CA ALA A 218 1.20 -13.46 4.29
C ALA A 218 2.33 -14.49 4.04
N ARG A 219 3.15 -14.22 3.03
CA ARG A 219 4.27 -15.09 2.70
C ARG A 219 5.35 -15.09 3.79
N PRO A 220 6.17 -16.17 3.88
CA PRO A 220 7.20 -16.28 4.90
C PRO A 220 8.13 -15.07 4.99
N GLU A 221 8.50 -14.48 3.84
CA GLU A 221 9.38 -13.32 3.77
C GLU A 221 8.76 -12.08 4.43
N VAL A 222 7.45 -11.89 4.26
CA VAL A 222 6.70 -10.78 4.87
C VAL A 222 6.55 -11.01 6.37
N LYS A 223 6.21 -12.23 6.78
CA LYS A 223 6.11 -12.61 8.19
C LYS A 223 7.43 -12.45 8.94
N SER A 224 8.54 -12.81 8.30
CA SER A 224 9.87 -12.70 8.93
C SER A 224 10.34 -11.25 9.11
N ALA A 225 9.77 -10.30 8.34
CA ALA A 225 10.06 -8.87 8.48
C ALA A 225 9.14 -8.16 9.48
N ALA A 226 8.11 -8.84 9.98
CA ALA A 226 7.17 -8.30 10.97
C ALA A 226 7.65 -8.59 12.39
N ALA A 227 7.27 -7.71 13.34
CA ALA A 227 7.46 -7.95 14.77
C ALA A 227 6.42 -8.95 15.29
N GLU A 228 5.23 -8.96 14.71
CA GLU A 228 4.10 -9.80 15.12
C GLU A 228 3.38 -10.36 13.90
N VAL A 229 2.71 -11.50 14.11
CA VAL A 229 1.84 -12.12 13.11
C VAL A 229 0.46 -12.32 13.76
N VAL A 230 -0.59 -11.90 13.05
CA VAL A 230 -1.99 -12.06 13.49
C VAL A 230 -2.73 -13.10 12.65
N GLY A 231 -4.00 -13.28 12.88
CA GLY A 231 -4.86 -14.14 12.07
C GLY A 231 -4.86 -13.77 10.59
N SER A 232 -5.36 -14.67 9.75
CA SER A 232 -5.56 -14.41 8.33
C SER A 232 -6.74 -13.47 8.08
N LEU A 233 -6.96 -13.09 6.83
CA LEU A 233 -8.07 -12.20 6.45
C LEU A 233 -9.44 -12.78 6.85
N ASP A 234 -9.65 -14.08 6.61
CA ASP A 234 -10.86 -14.82 6.97
C ASP A 234 -11.04 -15.03 8.49
N GLN A 235 -10.01 -14.75 9.28
CA GLN A 235 -10.00 -14.76 10.74
C GLN A 235 -10.08 -13.35 11.34
N ASP A 236 -10.38 -12.34 10.54
CA ASP A 236 -10.39 -10.92 10.96
C ASP A 236 -9.05 -10.45 11.56
N GLY A 237 -7.90 -10.92 11.06
CA GLY A 237 -6.57 -10.65 11.61
C GLY A 237 -6.26 -9.17 11.78
N LEU A 238 -6.76 -8.29 10.90
CA LEU A 238 -6.62 -6.84 11.08
C LEU A 238 -7.34 -6.34 12.33
N ALA A 239 -8.52 -6.86 12.64
CA ALA A 239 -9.22 -6.50 13.88
C ALA A 239 -8.44 -6.97 15.10
N GLU A 240 -7.87 -8.19 15.07
CA GLU A 240 -6.97 -8.69 16.11
C GLU A 240 -5.76 -7.76 16.31
N ALA A 241 -5.09 -7.35 15.22
CA ALA A 241 -3.95 -6.44 15.30
C ALA A 241 -4.32 -5.12 15.99
N ILE A 242 -5.46 -4.54 15.61
CA ILE A 242 -5.95 -3.29 16.18
C ILE A 242 -6.30 -3.45 17.66
N GLU A 243 -6.99 -4.52 18.02
CA GLU A 243 -7.35 -4.79 19.43
C GLU A 243 -6.10 -4.94 20.30
N ARG A 244 -5.09 -5.70 19.85
CA ARG A 244 -3.87 -5.97 20.60
C ARG A 244 -2.98 -4.74 20.75
N PHE A 245 -2.82 -3.93 19.69
CA PHE A 245 -1.77 -2.91 19.65
C PHE A 245 -2.26 -1.46 19.71
N ILE A 246 -3.59 -1.22 19.51
CA ILE A 246 -4.17 0.12 19.54
C ILE A 246 -5.19 0.28 20.66
N LEU A 247 -6.15 -0.67 20.78
CA LEU A 247 -7.29 -0.50 21.68
C LEU A 247 -7.01 -1.00 23.10
N THR A 248 -6.14 -2.01 23.25
CA THR A 248 -5.75 -2.53 24.55
C THR A 248 -4.31 -2.07 24.83
N PRO A 249 -4.10 -1.08 25.71
CA PRO A 249 -2.74 -0.68 26.08
C PRO A 249 -1.98 -1.89 26.62
N LEU A 250 -0.82 -2.17 26.06
CA LEU A 250 0.09 -3.16 26.63
C LEU A 250 0.51 -2.66 28.01
N SER A 251 -0.04 -3.29 29.06
CA SER A 251 0.25 -3.01 30.48
C SER A 251 1.66 -3.44 30.86
#